data_4f5cc5bd848719b9f3a512cb277da69c
#
_entry.id   4f5cc5bd848719b9f3a512cb277da69c
#
_cell.length_a   1.000
_cell.length_b   1.000
_cell.length_c   1.000
_cell.angle_alpha   90.00
_cell.angle_beta   90.00
_cell.angle_gamma   90.00
#
_symmetry.space_group_name_H-M   'P 1'
#
loop_
_entity.id
_entity.type
_entity.pdbx_description
1 polymer ?
#
loop_
_entity_poly.entity_id
_entity_poly.type
_entity_poly.pdbx_seq_one_letter_code
_entity_poly.pdbx_strand_id
1 'polypeptide(L)'
;DLRRRVGMIFQQPNPFPKSIYENVAFGPRLQGVTSKSDLDDIVEESLKRANLWKEVSNQLSKDGLALSGGQQQRLCIARVLAVQPDVLLMDEPCSAIDPTSVQKVEDLMAELAPEMTIIIVTHSMQQAARISDYTAFFLQEVAGEPATLIEYGQTDAIFTSPMDRRTE
;
A
#
# COMPACT_ATOMS: atom_id res chain seq x y z
N ASP A 1 -16.16 -10.78 -8.45
CA ASP A 1 -15.00 -10.67 -9.34
C ASP A 1 -13.74 -10.47 -8.50
N LEU A 2 -12.72 -11.36 -8.66
CA LEU A 2 -11.47 -11.33 -7.88
C LEU A 2 -10.76 -9.97 -7.94
N ARG A 3 -10.75 -9.30 -9.09
CA ARG A 3 -10.11 -7.99 -9.27
C ARG A 3 -10.69 -6.86 -8.40
N ARG A 4 -11.89 -7.02 -7.88
CA ARG A 4 -12.51 -6.07 -6.95
C ARG A 4 -12.05 -6.29 -5.51
N ARG A 5 -11.64 -7.53 -5.20
CA ARG A 5 -11.26 -7.97 -3.87
C ARG A 5 -9.76 -7.80 -3.58
N VAL A 6 -8.96 -7.59 -4.62
CA VAL A 6 -7.49 -7.46 -4.51
C VAL A 6 -7.09 -6.10 -5.04
N GLY A 7 -6.58 -5.26 -4.15
CA GLY A 7 -5.95 -3.98 -4.50
C GLY A 7 -4.45 -4.14 -4.73
N MET A 8 -3.87 -3.28 -5.56
CA MET A 8 -2.41 -3.28 -5.81
C MET A 8 -1.84 -1.87 -5.73
N ILE A 9 -0.75 -1.73 -4.99
CA ILE A 9 0.07 -0.53 -4.87
C ILE A 9 1.44 -0.84 -5.49
N PHE A 10 1.85 0.01 -6.42
CA PHE A 10 3.10 -0.15 -7.16
C PHE A 10 4.25 0.60 -6.46
N GLN A 11 5.47 0.20 -6.78
CA GLN A 11 6.71 0.79 -6.29
C GLN A 11 6.77 2.31 -6.56
N GLN A 12 6.43 2.74 -7.77
CA GLN A 12 6.31 4.16 -8.09
C GLN A 12 4.85 4.59 -7.96
N PRO A 13 4.58 5.67 -7.20
CA PRO A 13 3.25 6.24 -7.14
C PRO A 13 2.70 6.53 -8.54
N ASN A 14 1.48 6.13 -8.82
CA ASN A 14 0.86 6.27 -10.13
C ASN A 14 -0.55 6.90 -10.05
N PRO A 15 -0.69 8.09 -9.46
CA PRO A 15 -1.97 8.77 -9.49
C PRO A 15 -2.38 9.05 -10.95
N PHE A 16 -3.69 9.03 -11.20
CA PHE A 16 -4.20 9.42 -12.50
C PHE A 16 -3.97 10.93 -12.72
N PRO A 17 -3.78 11.42 -13.96
CA PRO A 17 -3.72 12.85 -14.30
C PRO A 17 -5.11 13.48 -14.16
N LYS A 18 -5.60 13.52 -12.95
CA LYS A 18 -6.92 13.97 -12.50
C LYS A 18 -6.77 14.61 -11.13
N SER A 19 -7.83 15.27 -10.65
CA SER A 19 -7.84 15.83 -9.31
C SER A 19 -7.68 14.75 -8.23
N ILE A 20 -7.31 15.17 -7.02
CA ILE A 20 -7.27 14.30 -5.83
C ILE A 20 -8.60 13.58 -5.64
N TYR A 21 -9.70 14.34 -5.71
CA TYR A 21 -11.07 13.81 -5.62
C TYR A 21 -11.33 12.74 -6.68
N GLU A 22 -11.06 13.05 -7.95
CA GLU A 22 -11.32 12.13 -9.06
C GLU A 22 -10.45 10.87 -9.04
N ASN A 23 -9.26 10.93 -8.45
CA ASN A 23 -8.45 9.75 -8.22
C ASN A 23 -9.17 8.77 -7.29
N VAL A 24 -9.71 9.24 -6.18
CA VAL A 24 -10.37 8.37 -5.18
C VAL A 24 -11.75 7.95 -5.65
N ALA A 25 -12.55 8.86 -6.23
CA ALA A 25 -13.91 8.60 -6.71
C ALA A 25 -13.97 7.66 -7.93
N PHE A 26 -12.84 7.42 -8.61
CA PHE A 26 -12.80 6.65 -9.85
C PHE A 26 -13.33 5.22 -9.70
N GLY A 27 -12.82 4.49 -8.70
CA GLY A 27 -13.22 3.10 -8.45
C GLY A 27 -14.70 2.97 -8.06
N PRO A 28 -15.19 3.72 -7.07
CA PRO A 28 -16.61 3.74 -6.70
C PRO A 28 -17.56 4.04 -7.86
N ARG A 29 -17.21 4.99 -8.73
CA ARG A 29 -18.03 5.26 -9.93
C ARG A 29 -18.09 4.07 -10.89
N LEU A 30 -16.98 3.36 -11.08
CA LEU A 30 -16.99 2.12 -11.88
C LEU A 30 -17.81 1.00 -11.23
N GLN A 31 -17.98 1.06 -9.92
CA GLN A 31 -18.87 0.15 -9.17
C GLN A 31 -20.35 0.57 -9.22
N GLY A 32 -20.67 1.69 -9.85
CA GLY A 32 -22.02 2.18 -10.03
C GLY A 32 -22.50 3.19 -8.99
N VAL A 33 -21.61 3.72 -8.15
CA VAL A 33 -21.98 4.82 -7.24
C VAL A 33 -22.15 6.11 -8.05
N THR A 34 -23.38 6.61 -8.10
CA THR A 34 -23.76 7.81 -8.89
C THR A 34 -24.11 9.00 -8.02
N SER A 35 -24.51 8.75 -6.76
CA SER A 35 -24.84 9.80 -5.81
C SER A 35 -23.61 10.63 -5.47
N LYS A 36 -23.73 11.95 -5.59
CA LYS A 36 -22.61 12.85 -5.25
C LYS A 36 -22.31 12.81 -3.75
N SER A 37 -23.34 12.75 -2.92
CA SER A 37 -23.17 12.67 -1.46
C SER A 37 -22.40 11.42 -1.06
N ASP A 38 -22.78 10.25 -1.61
CA ASP A 38 -22.12 8.99 -1.29
C ASP A 38 -20.66 8.98 -1.77
N LEU A 39 -20.38 9.60 -2.94
CA LEU A 39 -19.01 9.77 -3.42
C LEU A 39 -18.20 10.71 -2.52
N ASP A 40 -18.80 11.80 -2.04
CA ASP A 40 -18.14 12.75 -1.14
C ASP A 40 -17.76 12.03 0.17
N ASP A 41 -18.65 11.24 0.74
CA ASP A 41 -18.43 10.45 1.96
C ASP A 41 -17.32 9.39 1.74
N ILE A 42 -17.38 8.63 0.64
CA ILE A 42 -16.35 7.63 0.31
C ILE A 42 -14.97 8.27 0.12
N VAL A 43 -14.92 9.42 -0.56
CA VAL A 43 -13.64 10.14 -0.81
C VAL A 43 -13.07 10.64 0.50
N GLU A 44 -13.87 11.27 1.35
CA GLU A 44 -13.42 11.76 2.64
C GLU A 44 -12.91 10.62 3.52
N GLU A 45 -13.68 9.55 3.66
CA GLU A 45 -13.33 8.39 4.48
C GLU A 45 -12.05 7.72 3.98
N SER A 46 -11.92 7.50 2.66
CA SER A 46 -10.74 6.88 2.08
C SER A 46 -9.48 7.71 2.27
N LEU A 47 -9.58 9.04 2.15
CA LEU A 47 -8.46 9.95 2.41
C LEU A 47 -8.10 10.02 3.89
N LYS A 48 -9.08 9.89 4.80
CA LYS A 48 -8.84 9.78 6.25
C LYS A 48 -8.10 8.48 6.57
N ARG A 49 -8.59 7.36 6.07
CA ARG A 49 -7.96 6.05 6.24
C ARG A 49 -6.55 5.98 5.66
N ALA A 50 -6.26 6.75 4.60
CA ALA A 50 -4.92 6.87 4.03
C ALA A 50 -4.04 7.94 4.74
N ASN A 51 -4.45 8.47 5.89
CA ASN A 51 -3.75 9.52 6.64
C ASN A 51 -3.38 10.74 5.77
N LEU A 52 -4.23 11.08 4.77
CA LEU A 52 -3.98 12.16 3.82
C LEU A 52 -4.98 13.32 3.95
N TRP A 53 -6.18 13.09 4.51
CA TRP A 53 -7.26 14.07 4.56
C TRP A 53 -6.85 15.43 5.12
N LYS A 54 -6.13 15.46 6.24
CA LYS A 54 -5.69 16.71 6.90
C LYS A 54 -4.80 17.57 6.01
N GLU A 55 -4.10 16.96 5.06
CA GLU A 55 -3.17 17.65 4.18
C GLU A 55 -3.85 18.16 2.90
N VAL A 56 -4.98 17.54 2.47
CA VAL A 56 -5.57 17.82 1.16
C VAL A 56 -7.03 18.24 1.17
N SER A 57 -7.72 18.22 2.31
CA SER A 57 -9.17 18.48 2.41
C SER A 57 -9.61 19.82 1.80
N ASN A 58 -8.76 20.84 1.82
CA ASN A 58 -9.03 22.17 1.26
C ASN A 58 -8.60 22.33 -0.21
N GLN A 59 -8.11 21.27 -0.84
CA GLN A 59 -7.55 21.31 -2.19
C GLN A 59 -7.88 20.06 -3.04
N LEU A 60 -9.02 19.43 -2.80
CA LEU A 60 -9.44 18.20 -3.49
C LEU A 60 -9.56 18.33 -5.01
N SER A 61 -9.72 19.55 -5.51
CA SER A 61 -9.76 19.86 -6.95
C SER A 61 -8.38 19.96 -7.61
N LYS A 62 -7.29 20.03 -6.83
CA LYS A 62 -5.93 20.04 -7.38
C LYS A 62 -5.58 18.73 -8.05
N ASP A 63 -4.68 18.81 -9.04
CA ASP A 63 -4.10 17.64 -9.71
C ASP A 63 -3.36 16.75 -8.71
N GLY A 64 -3.68 15.45 -8.72
CA GLY A 64 -2.99 14.46 -7.89
C GLY A 64 -1.50 14.36 -8.19
N LEU A 65 -1.08 14.65 -9.41
CA LEU A 65 0.34 14.69 -9.80
C LEU A 65 1.13 15.85 -9.18
N ALA A 66 0.45 16.89 -8.69
CA ALA A 66 1.10 18.03 -8.02
C ALA A 66 1.46 17.76 -6.54
N LEU A 67 1.07 16.61 -6.00
CA LEU A 67 1.40 16.19 -4.64
C LEU A 67 2.86 15.73 -4.53
N SER A 68 3.43 15.76 -3.32
CA SER A 68 4.73 15.12 -3.04
C SER A 68 4.69 13.61 -3.25
N GLY A 69 5.83 12.95 -3.44
CA GLY A 69 5.90 11.50 -3.67
C GLY A 69 5.17 10.68 -2.59
N GLY A 70 5.40 11.00 -1.32
CA GLY A 70 4.70 10.33 -0.21
C GLY A 70 3.20 10.64 -0.14
N GLN A 71 2.77 11.84 -0.53
CA GLN A 71 1.36 12.16 -0.66
C GLN A 71 0.72 11.43 -1.85
N GLN A 72 1.43 11.31 -2.98
CA GLN A 72 0.97 10.54 -4.14
C GLN A 72 0.81 9.06 -3.79
N GLN A 73 1.73 8.48 -3.02
CA GLN A 73 1.63 7.10 -2.57
C GLN A 73 0.39 6.89 -1.70
N ARG A 74 0.17 7.77 -0.71
CA ARG A 74 -1.03 7.70 0.13
C ARG A 74 -2.31 7.98 -0.66
N LEU A 75 -2.27 8.81 -1.71
CA LEU A 75 -3.40 8.98 -2.63
C LEU A 75 -3.71 7.70 -3.42
N CYS A 76 -2.67 6.97 -3.87
CA CYS A 76 -2.85 5.68 -4.52
C CYS A 76 -3.46 4.64 -3.55
N ILE A 77 -3.04 4.65 -2.27
CA ILE A 77 -3.64 3.80 -1.24
C ILE A 77 -5.11 4.20 -1.01
N ALA A 78 -5.43 5.50 -0.84
CA ALA A 78 -6.81 5.96 -0.70
C ALA A 78 -7.71 5.53 -1.87
N ARG A 79 -7.20 5.62 -3.11
CA ARG A 79 -7.90 5.16 -4.31
C ARG A 79 -8.24 3.67 -4.25
N VAL A 80 -7.34 2.85 -3.73
CA VAL A 80 -7.56 1.41 -3.57
C VAL A 80 -8.52 1.13 -2.42
N LEU A 81 -8.40 1.81 -1.28
CA LEU A 81 -9.29 1.64 -0.13
C LEU A 81 -10.74 2.02 -0.46
N ALA A 82 -10.96 2.96 -1.37
CA ALA A 82 -12.29 3.40 -1.79
C ALA A 82 -13.15 2.29 -2.42
N VAL A 83 -12.54 1.22 -2.91
CA VAL A 83 -13.27 0.04 -3.46
C VAL A 83 -13.39 -1.11 -2.47
N GLN A 84 -12.91 -0.93 -1.23
CA GLN A 84 -13.01 -1.89 -0.11
C GLN A 84 -12.47 -3.28 -0.48
N PRO A 85 -11.18 -3.40 -0.80
CA PRO A 85 -10.59 -4.71 -1.11
C PRO A 85 -10.43 -5.57 0.15
N ASP A 86 -10.43 -6.90 -0.01
CA ASP A 86 -10.12 -7.84 1.07
C ASP A 86 -8.60 -8.03 1.26
N VAL A 87 -7.84 -7.84 0.18
CA VAL A 87 -6.38 -8.03 0.13
C VAL A 87 -5.72 -6.83 -0.52
N LEU A 88 -4.63 -6.36 0.06
CA LEU A 88 -3.79 -5.29 -0.46
C LEU A 88 -2.40 -5.84 -0.78
N LEU A 89 -2.05 -5.85 -2.07
CA LEU A 89 -0.71 -6.18 -2.54
C LEU A 89 0.11 -4.90 -2.65
N MET A 90 1.32 -4.88 -2.11
CA MET A 90 2.22 -3.74 -2.16
C MET A 90 3.59 -4.16 -2.68
N ASP A 91 4.01 -3.58 -3.79
CA ASP A 91 5.31 -3.82 -4.39
C ASP A 91 6.24 -2.66 -4.04
N GLU A 92 7.17 -2.89 -3.11
CA GLU A 92 8.14 -1.91 -2.60
C GLU A 92 7.53 -0.52 -2.29
N PRO A 93 6.44 -0.42 -1.52
CA PRO A 93 5.62 0.80 -1.43
C PRO A 93 6.35 2.02 -0.86
N CYS A 94 7.52 1.83 -0.26
CA CYS A 94 8.30 2.87 0.40
C CYS A 94 9.62 3.22 -0.29
N SER A 95 10.01 2.52 -1.36
CA SER A 95 11.34 2.68 -1.99
C SER A 95 11.52 4.00 -2.74
N ALA A 96 10.42 4.61 -3.21
CA ALA A 96 10.44 5.82 -4.05
C ALA A 96 10.02 7.10 -3.29
N ILE A 97 9.92 7.06 -1.95
CA ILE A 97 9.46 8.18 -1.14
C ILE A 97 10.50 8.58 -0.09
N ASP A 98 10.38 9.80 0.43
CA ASP A 98 11.29 10.33 1.45
C ASP A 98 11.11 9.64 2.81
N PRO A 99 12.17 9.62 3.68
CA PRO A 99 12.12 8.89 4.96
C PRO A 99 10.98 9.30 5.90
N THR A 100 10.57 10.57 5.88
CA THR A 100 9.47 11.05 6.72
C THR A 100 8.13 10.49 6.23
N SER A 101 7.99 10.33 4.91
CA SER A 101 6.81 9.72 4.30
C SER A 101 6.78 8.20 4.47
N VAL A 102 7.94 7.53 4.55
CA VAL A 102 8.04 6.09 4.84
C VAL A 102 7.32 5.76 6.13
N GLN A 103 7.64 6.46 7.23
CA GLN A 103 7.01 6.22 8.53
C GLN A 103 5.48 6.35 8.45
N LYS A 104 4.97 7.38 7.76
CA LYS A 104 3.52 7.57 7.60
C LYS A 104 2.84 6.43 6.83
N VAL A 105 3.52 5.86 5.83
CA VAL A 105 3.01 4.71 5.07
C VAL A 105 3.05 3.44 5.92
N GLU A 106 4.09 3.24 6.72
CA GLU A 106 4.21 2.09 7.63
C GLU A 106 3.18 2.14 8.76
N ASP A 107 2.97 3.31 9.38
CA ASP A 107 1.93 3.52 10.39
C ASP A 107 0.54 3.21 9.78
N LEU A 108 0.29 3.66 8.55
CA LEU A 108 -0.93 3.37 7.82
C LEU A 108 -1.11 1.85 7.59
N MET A 109 -0.06 1.13 7.22
CA MET A 109 -0.15 -0.34 7.05
C MET A 109 -0.49 -1.04 8.37
N ALA A 110 0.11 -0.61 9.48
CA ALA A 110 -0.20 -1.14 10.81
C ALA A 110 -1.66 -0.86 11.24
N GLU A 111 -2.22 0.30 10.88
CA GLU A 111 -3.62 0.65 11.12
C GLU A 111 -4.59 -0.19 10.27
N LEU A 112 -4.20 -0.58 9.04
CA LEU A 112 -5.04 -1.37 8.13
C LEU A 112 -4.96 -2.88 8.36
N ALA A 113 -3.85 -3.38 8.90
CA ALA A 113 -3.60 -4.83 9.08
C ALA A 113 -4.69 -5.58 9.85
N PRO A 114 -5.36 -5.01 10.89
CA PRO A 114 -6.47 -5.68 11.57
C PRO A 114 -7.73 -5.85 10.70
N GLU A 115 -7.88 -5.07 9.63
CA GLU A 115 -9.09 -5.04 8.80
C GLU A 115 -8.97 -5.84 7.50
N MET A 116 -7.74 -6.02 7.00
CA MET A 116 -7.50 -6.68 5.70
C MET A 116 -6.16 -7.41 5.66
N THR A 117 -6.03 -8.35 4.73
CA THR A 117 -4.74 -8.99 4.48
C THR A 117 -3.84 -8.08 3.65
N ILE A 118 -2.64 -7.77 4.16
CA ILE A 118 -1.63 -7.00 3.45
C ILE A 118 -0.47 -7.92 3.09
N ILE A 119 -0.07 -7.91 1.81
CA ILE A 119 1.10 -8.65 1.32
C ILE A 119 2.06 -7.63 0.72
N ILE A 120 3.27 -7.56 1.27
CA ILE A 120 4.29 -6.59 0.88
C ILE A 120 5.49 -7.33 0.30
N VAL A 121 5.94 -6.89 -0.87
CA VAL A 121 7.27 -7.23 -1.38
C VAL A 121 8.21 -6.09 -1.01
N THR A 122 9.31 -6.40 -0.34
CA THR A 122 10.34 -5.41 0.04
C THR A 122 11.72 -6.06 0.07
N HIS A 123 12.73 -5.29 -0.26
CA HIS A 123 14.14 -5.67 -0.04
C HIS A 123 14.69 -5.10 1.29
N SER A 124 13.89 -4.34 2.03
CA SER A 124 14.28 -3.78 3.33
C SER A 124 13.98 -4.77 4.47
N MET A 125 15.02 -5.45 4.95
CA MET A 125 14.92 -6.34 6.12
C MET A 125 14.38 -5.60 7.35
N GLN A 126 14.78 -4.33 7.54
CA GLN A 126 14.31 -3.51 8.66
C GLN A 126 12.81 -3.23 8.57
N GLN A 127 12.29 -2.97 7.38
CA GLN A 127 10.87 -2.79 7.15
C GLN A 127 10.11 -4.09 7.43
N ALA A 128 10.54 -5.21 6.84
CA ALA A 128 9.92 -6.52 7.06
C ALA A 128 9.86 -6.87 8.56
N ALA A 129 10.99 -6.74 9.27
CA ALA A 129 11.06 -7.02 10.70
C ALA A 129 10.13 -6.13 11.56
N ARG A 130 9.84 -4.90 11.10
CA ARG A 130 9.08 -3.93 11.90
C ARG A 130 7.56 -4.03 11.71
N ILE A 131 7.11 -4.36 10.50
CA ILE A 131 5.69 -4.20 10.15
C ILE A 131 4.97 -5.50 9.77
N SER A 132 5.66 -6.63 9.62
CA SER A 132 5.02 -7.87 9.20
C SER A 132 4.88 -8.89 10.33
N ASP A 133 3.75 -9.61 10.37
CA ASP A 133 3.52 -10.73 11.28
C ASP A 133 4.24 -12.00 10.80
N TYR A 134 4.26 -12.20 9.48
CA TYR A 134 4.91 -13.33 8.80
C TYR A 134 5.83 -12.85 7.71
N THR A 135 6.96 -13.54 7.54
CA THR A 135 7.95 -13.24 6.49
C THR A 135 8.20 -14.49 5.64
N ALA A 136 8.23 -14.27 4.33
CA ALA A 136 8.67 -15.24 3.33
C ALA A 136 10.00 -14.76 2.74
N PHE A 137 11.07 -15.51 2.97
CA PHE A 137 12.39 -15.18 2.46
C PHE A 137 12.66 -15.89 1.14
N PHE A 138 12.92 -15.10 0.09
CA PHE A 138 13.26 -15.57 -1.24
C PHE A 138 14.72 -15.27 -1.54
N LEU A 139 15.45 -16.24 -2.09
CA LEU A 139 16.84 -16.09 -2.48
C LEU A 139 17.04 -16.53 -3.94
N GLN A 140 17.76 -15.71 -4.69
CA GLN A 140 18.30 -16.07 -6.00
C GLN A 140 19.74 -16.57 -5.80
N GLU A 141 19.94 -17.88 -5.87
CA GLU A 141 21.28 -18.49 -5.65
C GLU A 141 22.19 -18.35 -6.88
N VAL A 142 21.61 -18.35 -8.07
CA VAL A 142 22.35 -18.23 -9.34
C VAL A 142 21.81 -17.05 -10.13
N ALA A 143 22.70 -16.18 -10.58
CA ALA A 143 22.32 -15.02 -11.37
C ALA A 143 21.59 -15.45 -12.65
N GLY A 144 20.40 -14.89 -12.90
CA GLY A 144 19.56 -15.22 -14.06
C GLY A 144 18.56 -16.36 -13.83
N GLU A 145 18.64 -17.09 -12.73
CA GLU A 145 17.63 -18.07 -12.34
C GLU A 145 16.53 -17.44 -11.48
N PRO A 146 15.31 -18.00 -11.43
CA PRO A 146 14.25 -17.53 -10.54
C PRO A 146 14.66 -17.67 -9.07
N ALA A 147 14.27 -16.67 -8.26
CA ALA A 147 14.40 -16.80 -6.80
C ALA A 147 13.49 -17.91 -6.28
N THR A 148 13.97 -18.65 -5.28
CA THR A 148 13.24 -19.72 -4.61
C THR A 148 12.86 -19.31 -3.20
N LEU A 149 11.71 -19.78 -2.71
CA LEU A 149 11.31 -19.62 -1.32
C LEU A 149 12.23 -20.50 -0.46
N ILE A 150 12.99 -19.87 0.42
CA ILE A 150 13.92 -20.55 1.33
C ILE A 150 13.25 -20.85 2.66
N GLU A 151 12.57 -19.84 3.20
CA GLU A 151 11.94 -19.98 4.52
C GLU A 151 10.67 -19.13 4.59
N TYR A 152 9.69 -19.61 5.38
CA TYR A 152 8.47 -18.89 5.68
C TYR A 152 8.07 -19.15 7.13
N GLY A 153 7.78 -18.12 7.88
CA GLY A 153 7.38 -18.25 9.28
C GLY A 153 7.00 -16.92 9.92
N GLN A 154 6.80 -16.96 11.24
CA GLN A 154 6.64 -15.74 12.02
C GLN A 154 7.87 -14.86 11.88
N THR A 155 7.66 -13.57 11.71
CA THR A 155 8.74 -12.61 11.43
C THR A 155 9.84 -12.66 12.51
N ASP A 156 9.47 -12.65 13.77
CA ASP A 156 10.45 -12.74 14.88
C ASP A 156 11.33 -13.99 14.77
N ALA A 157 10.76 -15.15 14.41
CA ALA A 157 11.52 -16.38 14.26
C ALA A 157 12.49 -16.31 13.07
N ILE A 158 12.04 -15.79 11.93
CA ILE A 158 12.87 -15.63 10.73
C ILE A 158 14.08 -14.71 11.00
N PHE A 159 13.91 -13.63 11.78
CA PHE A 159 14.96 -12.65 12.04
C PHE A 159 15.84 -12.95 13.24
N THR A 160 15.41 -13.82 14.18
CA THR A 160 16.17 -14.10 15.39
C THR A 160 16.72 -15.52 15.47
N SER A 161 16.09 -16.48 14.82
CA SER A 161 16.43 -17.90 14.90
C SER A 161 16.01 -18.64 13.63
N PRO A 162 16.54 -18.24 12.45
CA PRO A 162 16.18 -18.88 11.20
C PRO A 162 16.56 -20.38 11.21
N MET A 163 15.76 -21.21 10.55
CA MET A 163 16.01 -22.65 10.45
C MET A 163 16.96 -22.99 9.30
N ASP A 164 16.98 -22.15 8.24
CA ASP A 164 17.87 -22.34 7.10
C ASP A 164 19.05 -21.37 7.18
N ARG A 165 20.29 -21.91 7.04
CA ARG A 165 21.51 -21.09 7.07
C ARG A 165 21.56 -20.00 6.00
N ARG A 166 20.83 -20.15 4.91
CA ARG A 166 20.77 -19.14 3.84
C ARG A 166 19.93 -17.92 4.23
N THR A 167 19.16 -18.02 5.31
CA THR A 167 18.36 -16.93 5.88
C THR A 167 19.17 -16.09 6.88
N GLU A 168 20.30 -16.63 7.45
CA GLU A 168 21.21 -15.90 8.34
C GLU A 168 21.94 -14.75 7.62
#